data_c96bdc126b5be1646ad490992a5325d8
#
_entry.id   c96bdc126b5be1646ad490992a5325d8
#
_cell.length_a   1.000
_cell.length_b   1.000
_cell.length_c   1.000
_cell.angle_alpha   90.00
_cell.angle_beta   90.00
_cell.angle_gamma   90.00
#
_symmetry.space_group_name_H-M   'P 1'
#
loop_
_entity.id
_entity.type
_entity.pdbx_description
1 polymer ?
#
loop_
_entity_poly.entity_id
_entity_poly.type
_entity_poly.pdbx_seq_one_letter_code
_entity_poly.pdbx_strand_id
1 'polypeptide(L)'
;MSNNMAILIAISIYLLGFILIIVTIYLMEKNNKKKLESELTRLETLKNLIISSGILTEMEKVKALINSETLENMYKKWEKRYNTIEKEDIPRLTDSLLTCEELIENKKYKEAGYELAKTEIDIYYVKTDMELLLEDVKEVTLSEERNRNAVTKLKSIYREVVNKYTSNINDYKGMETRIDLQFENINKLLSAFEIVMEQNNYEEVGKIVHALDDLIKNIKIVIDETPTVILLGKMVIPKKINDIKATANKMKKDGYNIEYINLDYNIEESEKKINDIFDRLKMLNLSDSIFELKTILDYFESLFGDFDKERHAKKEYEEYMNSIQNKLNRLSSVIKNIYEEVSVLKETYALTNEELNTLDVISKEITSEKDSFKQINDRTLTKTIPYSRLSNDCELISVRIAKTEDKLEEILENYAITKRILGGKIIPKTT
;
A
#
# COMPACT_ATOMS: atom_id res chain seq x y z
N MET A 1 -58.06 -24.19 -48.34
CA MET A 1 -58.30 -24.65 -46.96
C MET A 1 -59.71 -24.19 -46.60
N SER A 2 -60.63 -25.06 -46.16
CA SER A 2 -61.98 -24.68 -45.79
C SER A 2 -61.93 -23.75 -44.54
N ASN A 3 -62.77 -22.71 -44.47
CA ASN A 3 -62.85 -21.79 -43.35
C ASN A 3 -62.94 -22.51 -41.98
N ASN A 4 -63.54 -23.66 -41.97
CA ASN A 4 -63.65 -24.51 -40.73
C ASN A 4 -62.33 -25.09 -40.29
N MET A 5 -61.38 -25.35 -41.15
CA MET A 5 -60.05 -25.87 -40.82
C MET A 5 -59.13 -24.76 -40.24
N ALA A 6 -59.26 -23.56 -40.72
CA ALA A 6 -58.53 -22.38 -40.18
C ALA A 6 -59.03 -22.01 -38.77
N ILE A 7 -60.32 -22.10 -38.53
CA ILE A 7 -60.94 -21.87 -37.20
C ILE A 7 -60.52 -22.97 -36.23
N LEU A 8 -60.44 -24.24 -36.62
CA LEU A 8 -59.97 -25.36 -35.76
C LEU A 8 -58.50 -25.18 -35.38
N ILE A 9 -57.65 -24.75 -36.32
CA ILE A 9 -56.23 -24.49 -36.06
C ILE A 9 -56.09 -23.30 -35.06
N ALA A 10 -56.83 -22.21 -35.25
CA ALA A 10 -56.84 -21.08 -34.35
C ALA A 10 -57.25 -21.47 -32.90
N ILE A 11 -58.34 -22.27 -32.77
CA ILE A 11 -58.81 -22.76 -31.47
C ILE A 11 -57.76 -23.67 -30.82
N SER A 12 -57.08 -24.52 -31.59
CA SER A 12 -56.02 -25.40 -31.03
C SER A 12 -54.80 -24.60 -30.52
N ILE A 13 -54.42 -23.53 -31.22
CA ILE A 13 -53.32 -22.60 -30.79
C ILE A 13 -53.70 -21.88 -29.50
N TYR A 14 -54.90 -21.36 -29.40
CA TYR A 14 -55.41 -20.73 -28.19
C TYR A 14 -55.46 -21.71 -27.01
N LEU A 15 -55.87 -22.96 -27.25
CA LEU A 15 -55.95 -23.99 -26.21
C LEU A 15 -54.57 -24.42 -25.76
N LEU A 16 -53.60 -24.54 -26.65
CA LEU A 16 -52.18 -24.77 -26.35
C LEU A 16 -51.57 -23.63 -25.53
N GLY A 17 -51.84 -22.38 -25.95
CA GLY A 17 -51.39 -21.19 -25.19
C GLY A 17 -51.95 -21.14 -23.77
N PHE A 18 -53.25 -21.48 -23.64
CA PHE A 18 -53.91 -21.56 -22.34
C PHE A 18 -53.33 -22.65 -21.42
N ILE A 19 -53.06 -23.83 -21.98
CA ILE A 19 -52.39 -24.91 -21.25
C ILE A 19 -51.00 -24.49 -20.82
N LEU A 20 -50.22 -23.82 -21.68
CA LEU A 20 -48.87 -23.37 -21.39
C LEU A 20 -48.86 -22.31 -20.23
N ILE A 21 -49.85 -21.43 -20.21
CA ILE A 21 -50.04 -20.46 -19.11
C ILE A 21 -50.34 -21.18 -17.79
N ILE A 22 -51.23 -22.18 -17.81
CA ILE A 22 -51.56 -22.97 -16.61
C ILE A 22 -50.34 -23.72 -16.10
N VAL A 23 -49.56 -24.32 -17.00
CA VAL A 23 -48.33 -25.05 -16.65
C VAL A 23 -47.26 -24.08 -16.05
N THR A 24 -47.10 -22.91 -16.64
CA THR A 24 -46.16 -21.92 -16.09
C THR A 24 -46.58 -21.42 -14.71
N ILE A 25 -47.88 -21.15 -14.50
CA ILE A 25 -48.40 -20.75 -13.19
C ILE A 25 -48.18 -21.88 -12.17
N TYR A 26 -48.47 -23.12 -12.55
CA TYR A 26 -48.26 -24.27 -11.68
C TYR A 26 -46.80 -24.48 -11.29
N LEU A 27 -45.87 -24.34 -12.25
CA LEU A 27 -44.43 -24.42 -12.00
C LEU A 27 -43.92 -23.26 -11.11
N MET A 28 -44.45 -22.04 -11.32
CA MET A 28 -44.14 -20.90 -10.46
C MET A 28 -44.63 -21.12 -9.03
N GLU A 29 -45.88 -21.58 -8.86
CA GLU A 29 -46.42 -21.90 -7.52
C GLU A 29 -45.60 -22.98 -6.82
N LYS A 30 -45.27 -24.06 -7.51
CA LYS A 30 -44.44 -25.15 -6.97
C LYS A 30 -43.04 -24.66 -6.56
N ASN A 31 -42.44 -23.80 -7.37
CA ASN A 31 -41.11 -23.24 -7.07
C ASN A 31 -41.16 -22.27 -5.89
N ASN A 32 -42.18 -21.41 -5.83
CA ASN A 32 -42.37 -20.48 -4.70
C ASN A 32 -42.61 -21.26 -3.40
N LYS A 33 -43.48 -22.29 -3.42
CA LYS A 33 -43.70 -23.16 -2.27
C LYS A 33 -42.39 -23.77 -1.76
N LYS A 34 -41.60 -24.38 -2.66
CA LYS A 34 -40.32 -24.99 -2.30
C LYS A 34 -39.31 -24.02 -1.70
N LYS A 35 -39.26 -22.78 -2.20
CA LYS A 35 -38.39 -21.75 -1.65
C LYS A 35 -38.78 -21.35 -0.23
N LEU A 36 -40.09 -21.12 -0.02
CA LEU A 36 -40.59 -20.70 1.29
C LEU A 36 -40.45 -21.80 2.34
N GLU A 37 -40.70 -23.06 1.95
CA GLU A 37 -40.48 -24.24 2.82
C GLU A 37 -39.00 -24.38 3.22
N SER A 38 -38.10 -24.14 2.27
CA SER A 38 -36.63 -24.13 2.56
C SER A 38 -36.26 -23.05 3.53
N GLU A 39 -36.81 -21.83 3.37
CA GLU A 39 -36.57 -20.71 4.30
C GLU A 39 -37.17 -20.96 5.67
N LEU A 40 -38.39 -21.54 5.74
CA LEU A 40 -39.01 -21.94 6.99
C LEU A 40 -38.13 -22.92 7.75
N THR A 41 -37.66 -23.99 7.09
CA THR A 41 -36.76 -24.99 7.70
C THR A 41 -35.46 -24.36 8.18
N ARG A 42 -34.92 -23.39 7.42
CA ARG A 42 -33.72 -22.64 7.83
C ARG A 42 -33.98 -21.85 9.12
N LEU A 43 -35.10 -21.15 9.21
CA LEU A 43 -35.47 -20.34 10.38
C LEU A 43 -35.76 -21.24 11.60
N GLU A 44 -36.41 -22.38 11.42
CA GLU A 44 -36.59 -23.38 12.49
C GLU A 44 -35.25 -23.90 13.02
N THR A 45 -34.28 -24.14 12.13
CA THR A 45 -32.94 -24.56 12.52
C THR A 45 -32.26 -23.48 13.34
N LEU A 46 -32.35 -22.19 12.94
CA LEU A 46 -31.83 -21.06 13.70
C LEU A 46 -32.46 -20.94 15.08
N LYS A 47 -33.80 -21.06 15.19
CA LYS A 47 -34.50 -21.08 16.48
C LYS A 47 -33.98 -22.23 17.38
N ASN A 48 -33.82 -23.41 16.82
CA ASN A 48 -33.36 -24.59 17.58
C ASN A 48 -31.89 -24.39 18.06
N LEU A 49 -31.06 -23.70 17.31
CA LEU A 49 -29.70 -23.29 17.75
C LEU A 49 -29.75 -22.37 18.96
N ILE A 50 -30.72 -21.47 19.04
CA ILE A 50 -30.90 -20.60 20.22
C ILE A 50 -31.22 -21.45 21.45
N ILE A 51 -32.14 -22.40 21.34
CA ILE A 51 -32.53 -23.29 22.43
C ILE A 51 -31.37 -24.18 22.89
N SER A 52 -30.51 -24.60 21.96
CA SER A 52 -29.37 -25.48 22.25
C SER A 52 -28.09 -24.71 22.59
N SER A 53 -28.16 -23.44 22.92
CA SER A 53 -27.00 -22.59 23.17
C SER A 53 -26.10 -22.97 24.34
N GLY A 54 -26.54 -23.87 25.20
CA GLY A 54 -25.79 -24.31 26.39
C GLY A 54 -25.74 -23.30 27.55
N ILE A 55 -26.51 -22.23 27.46
CA ILE A 55 -26.53 -21.14 28.48
C ILE A 55 -26.87 -21.64 29.86
N LEU A 56 -27.83 -22.59 30.00
CA LEU A 56 -28.21 -23.16 31.31
C LEU A 56 -27.03 -23.80 32.03
N THR A 57 -26.22 -24.55 31.27
CA THR A 57 -25.03 -25.21 31.84
C THR A 57 -24.01 -24.19 32.34
N GLU A 58 -23.82 -23.08 31.60
CA GLU A 58 -22.93 -22.02 32.05
C GLU A 58 -23.50 -21.22 33.21
N MET A 59 -24.81 -20.97 33.25
CA MET A 59 -25.48 -20.33 34.39
C MET A 59 -25.41 -21.18 35.66
N GLU A 60 -25.53 -22.52 35.57
CA GLU A 60 -25.34 -23.41 36.70
C GLU A 60 -23.92 -23.36 37.28
N LYS A 61 -22.89 -23.25 36.41
CA LYS A 61 -21.51 -23.05 36.82
C LYS A 61 -21.35 -21.73 37.60
N VAL A 62 -21.88 -20.62 37.04
CA VAL A 62 -21.85 -19.32 37.74
C VAL A 62 -22.57 -19.39 39.09
N LYS A 63 -23.72 -20.05 39.15
CA LYS A 63 -24.48 -20.23 40.39
C LYS A 63 -23.64 -20.89 41.49
N ALA A 64 -22.80 -21.84 41.12
CA ALA A 64 -21.89 -22.49 42.06
C ALA A 64 -20.73 -21.59 42.52
N LEU A 65 -20.44 -20.52 41.76
CA LEU A 65 -19.36 -19.56 42.07
C LEU A 65 -19.84 -18.32 42.83
N ILE A 66 -21.16 -18.16 43.07
CA ILE A 66 -21.70 -16.98 43.79
C ILE A 66 -21.18 -16.94 45.22
N ASN A 67 -20.34 -15.93 45.47
CA ASN A 67 -19.73 -15.65 46.78
C ASN A 67 -19.72 -14.15 47.14
N SER A 68 -20.22 -13.32 46.23
CA SER A 68 -20.33 -11.87 46.42
C SER A 68 -21.73 -11.38 46.05
N GLU A 69 -22.22 -10.34 46.75
CA GLU A 69 -23.50 -9.69 46.43
C GLU A 69 -23.55 -9.15 45.00
N THR A 70 -22.43 -8.70 44.50
CA THR A 70 -22.32 -8.18 43.12
C THR A 70 -22.59 -9.30 42.10
N LEU A 71 -21.96 -10.45 42.24
CA LEU A 71 -22.16 -11.59 41.36
C LEU A 71 -23.57 -12.18 41.46
N GLU A 72 -24.16 -12.19 42.70
CA GLU A 72 -25.53 -12.60 42.92
C GLU A 72 -26.52 -11.69 42.18
N ASN A 73 -26.31 -10.37 42.25
CA ASN A 73 -27.14 -9.39 41.55
C ASN A 73 -26.99 -9.49 40.02
N MET A 74 -25.80 -9.79 39.50
CA MET A 74 -25.58 -10.05 38.10
C MET A 74 -26.31 -11.34 37.64
N TYR A 75 -26.16 -12.41 38.42
CA TYR A 75 -26.83 -13.69 38.17
C TYR A 75 -28.37 -13.52 38.10
N LYS A 76 -28.97 -12.81 39.06
CA LYS A 76 -30.42 -12.51 39.05
C LYS A 76 -30.88 -11.75 37.80
N LYS A 77 -30.05 -10.82 37.28
CA LYS A 77 -30.34 -10.12 36.02
C LYS A 77 -30.28 -11.07 34.84
N TRP A 78 -29.28 -11.93 34.78
CA TRP A 78 -29.14 -12.93 33.70
C TRP A 78 -30.26 -13.96 33.73
N GLU A 79 -30.61 -14.47 34.92
CA GLU A 79 -31.72 -15.40 35.12
C GLU A 79 -33.04 -14.78 34.65
N LYS A 80 -33.28 -13.53 34.96
CA LYS A 80 -34.48 -12.80 34.45
C LYS A 80 -34.47 -12.69 32.95
N ARG A 81 -33.34 -12.32 32.34
CA ARG A 81 -33.19 -12.18 30.87
C ARG A 81 -33.37 -13.52 30.18
N TYR A 82 -32.74 -14.56 30.70
CA TYR A 82 -32.92 -15.92 30.19
C TYR A 82 -34.39 -16.38 30.26
N ASN A 83 -35.05 -16.16 31.40
CA ASN A 83 -36.47 -16.51 31.57
C ASN A 83 -37.37 -15.76 30.57
N THR A 84 -37.07 -14.52 30.23
CA THR A 84 -37.81 -13.77 29.21
C THR A 84 -37.63 -14.44 27.82
N ILE A 85 -36.40 -14.74 27.46
CA ILE A 85 -36.12 -15.44 26.18
C ILE A 85 -36.83 -16.80 26.13
N GLU A 86 -36.70 -17.61 27.17
CA GLU A 86 -37.23 -18.96 27.21
C GLU A 86 -38.77 -18.99 27.23
N LYS A 87 -39.40 -18.13 28.06
CA LYS A 87 -40.84 -18.21 28.35
C LYS A 87 -41.69 -17.29 27.50
N GLU A 88 -41.11 -16.26 26.90
CA GLU A 88 -41.82 -15.25 26.10
C GLU A 88 -41.37 -15.26 24.63
N ASP A 89 -40.06 -15.11 24.38
CA ASP A 89 -39.56 -14.94 23.02
C ASP A 89 -39.59 -16.26 22.20
N ILE A 90 -39.12 -17.37 22.76
CA ILE A 90 -39.10 -18.65 22.06
C ILE A 90 -40.54 -19.14 21.68
N PRO A 91 -41.54 -19.07 22.58
CA PRO A 91 -42.94 -19.38 22.21
C PRO A 91 -43.44 -18.42 21.11
N ARG A 92 -43.21 -17.10 21.22
CA ARG A 92 -43.60 -16.14 20.18
C ARG A 92 -43.01 -16.45 18.82
N LEU A 93 -41.70 -16.78 18.75
CA LEU A 93 -41.06 -17.19 17.50
C LEU A 93 -41.65 -18.51 16.96
N THR A 94 -42.02 -19.43 17.83
CA THR A 94 -42.65 -20.69 17.42
C THR A 94 -44.02 -20.43 16.80
N ASP A 95 -44.87 -19.59 17.42
CA ASP A 95 -46.16 -19.22 16.89
C ASP A 95 -46.04 -18.48 15.54
N SER A 96 -45.05 -17.61 15.39
CA SER A 96 -44.80 -16.94 14.11
C SER A 96 -44.40 -17.93 13.01
N LEU A 97 -43.54 -18.93 13.30
CA LEU A 97 -43.17 -19.97 12.33
C LEU A 97 -44.35 -20.85 11.96
N LEU A 98 -45.22 -21.22 12.92
CA LEU A 98 -46.47 -21.97 12.63
C LEU A 98 -47.39 -21.14 11.75
N THR A 99 -47.53 -19.85 11.98
CA THR A 99 -48.30 -18.94 11.11
C THR A 99 -47.72 -18.90 9.70
N CYS A 100 -46.39 -18.89 9.53
CA CYS A 100 -45.74 -18.99 8.21
C CYS A 100 -46.07 -20.30 7.51
N GLU A 101 -46.05 -21.43 8.23
CA GLU A 101 -46.39 -22.77 7.70
C GLU A 101 -47.84 -22.78 7.21
N GLU A 102 -48.79 -22.32 8.03
CA GLU A 102 -50.22 -22.22 7.64
C GLU A 102 -50.44 -21.37 6.39
N LEU A 103 -49.74 -20.23 6.28
CA LEU A 103 -49.84 -19.37 5.10
C LEU A 103 -49.26 -20.03 3.83
N ILE A 104 -48.20 -20.83 3.95
CA ILE A 104 -47.65 -21.63 2.84
C ILE A 104 -48.63 -22.72 2.41
N GLU A 105 -49.24 -23.44 3.35
CA GLU A 105 -50.22 -24.48 3.08
C GLU A 105 -51.47 -23.89 2.40
N ASN A 106 -51.93 -22.75 2.85
CA ASN A 106 -53.05 -22.02 2.27
C ASN A 106 -52.72 -21.28 0.96
N LYS A 107 -51.53 -21.53 0.38
CA LYS A 107 -51.05 -20.90 -0.89
C LYS A 107 -50.95 -19.35 -0.88
N LYS A 108 -50.92 -18.75 0.30
CA LYS A 108 -50.77 -17.30 0.47
C LYS A 108 -49.30 -16.87 0.46
N TYR A 109 -48.61 -17.19 -0.64
CA TYR A 109 -47.14 -17.09 -0.72
C TYR A 109 -46.56 -15.68 -0.49
N LYS A 110 -47.29 -14.62 -0.87
CA LYS A 110 -46.87 -13.22 -0.59
C LYS A 110 -46.89 -12.89 0.90
N GLU A 111 -47.99 -13.31 1.57
CA GLU A 111 -48.13 -13.08 3.01
C GLU A 111 -47.12 -13.91 3.79
N ALA A 112 -46.95 -15.19 3.39
CA ALA A 112 -45.93 -16.08 3.95
C ALA A 112 -44.52 -15.51 3.81
N GLY A 113 -44.16 -14.97 2.65
CA GLY A 113 -42.86 -14.35 2.43
C GLY A 113 -42.61 -13.12 3.31
N TYR A 114 -43.63 -12.28 3.52
CA TYR A 114 -43.57 -11.15 4.42
C TYR A 114 -43.40 -11.57 5.89
N GLU A 115 -44.23 -12.56 6.34
CA GLU A 115 -44.15 -13.02 7.72
C GLU A 115 -42.84 -13.79 8.00
N LEU A 116 -42.31 -14.55 7.02
CA LEU A 116 -40.99 -15.19 7.13
C LEU A 116 -39.88 -14.14 7.28
N ALA A 117 -39.89 -13.06 6.49
CA ALA A 117 -38.89 -12.00 6.59
C ALA A 117 -38.95 -11.28 7.94
N LYS A 118 -40.16 -11.05 8.47
CA LYS A 118 -40.35 -10.47 9.81
C LYS A 118 -39.86 -11.42 10.89
N THR A 119 -40.26 -12.69 10.82
CA THR A 119 -39.82 -13.72 11.77
C THR A 119 -38.31 -13.92 11.73
N GLU A 120 -37.67 -13.80 10.57
CA GLU A 120 -36.22 -13.84 10.44
C GLU A 120 -35.55 -12.74 11.27
N ILE A 121 -36.06 -11.50 11.20
CA ILE A 121 -35.54 -10.37 11.98
C ILE A 121 -35.70 -10.65 13.47
N ASP A 122 -36.86 -11.13 13.88
CA ASP A 122 -37.14 -11.45 15.29
C ASP A 122 -36.22 -12.59 15.79
N ILE A 123 -36.00 -13.63 14.99
CA ILE A 123 -35.06 -14.72 15.30
C ILE A 123 -33.63 -14.19 15.49
N TYR A 124 -33.15 -13.32 14.57
CA TYR A 124 -31.81 -12.74 14.70
C TYR A 124 -31.70 -11.85 15.94
N TYR A 125 -32.74 -11.10 16.28
CA TYR A 125 -32.77 -10.30 17.49
C TYR A 125 -32.64 -11.17 18.74
N VAL A 126 -33.47 -12.21 18.87
CA VAL A 126 -33.47 -13.15 20.02
C VAL A 126 -32.16 -13.94 20.06
N LYS A 127 -31.64 -14.33 18.89
CA LYS A 127 -30.34 -14.99 18.77
C LYS A 127 -29.21 -14.12 19.32
N THR A 128 -29.17 -12.87 18.88
CA THR A 128 -28.14 -11.91 19.34
C THR A 128 -28.26 -11.68 20.85
N ASP A 129 -29.49 -11.54 21.36
CA ASP A 129 -29.71 -11.39 22.81
C ASP A 129 -29.26 -12.58 23.62
N MET A 130 -29.49 -13.79 23.12
CA MET A 130 -29.01 -15.04 23.73
C MET A 130 -27.47 -15.16 23.66
N GLU A 131 -26.87 -14.81 22.51
CA GLU A 131 -25.41 -14.85 22.34
C GLU A 131 -24.71 -13.88 23.27
N LEU A 132 -25.23 -12.64 23.40
CA LEU A 132 -24.72 -11.66 24.34
C LEU A 132 -24.88 -12.12 25.81
N LEU A 133 -26.04 -12.70 26.13
CA LEU A 133 -26.24 -13.26 27.47
C LEU A 133 -25.28 -14.41 27.77
N LEU A 134 -25.06 -15.30 26.79
CA LEU A 134 -24.10 -16.39 26.91
C LEU A 134 -22.67 -15.89 27.04
N GLU A 135 -22.32 -14.81 26.34
CA GLU A 135 -21.01 -14.17 26.46
C GLU A 135 -20.82 -13.55 27.84
N ASP A 136 -21.80 -12.78 28.33
CA ASP A 136 -21.78 -12.21 29.68
C ASP A 136 -21.59 -13.29 30.76
N VAL A 137 -22.33 -14.40 30.66
CA VAL A 137 -22.25 -15.52 31.59
C VAL A 137 -20.91 -16.25 31.48
N LYS A 138 -20.46 -16.50 30.24
CA LYS A 138 -19.17 -17.16 29.99
C LYS A 138 -17.99 -16.32 30.43
N GLU A 139 -18.08 -15.00 30.38
CA GLU A 139 -17.04 -14.12 30.86
C GLU A 139 -16.72 -14.41 32.33
N VAL A 140 -17.71 -14.75 33.17
CA VAL A 140 -17.53 -15.13 34.56
C VAL A 140 -17.02 -16.56 34.69
N THR A 141 -17.63 -17.53 34.00
CA THR A 141 -17.27 -18.98 34.16
C THR A 141 -15.93 -19.33 33.53
N LEU A 142 -15.57 -18.67 32.43
CA LEU A 142 -14.27 -18.86 31.77
C LEU A 142 -13.19 -17.90 32.27
N SER A 143 -13.58 -16.88 33.06
CA SER A 143 -12.65 -15.85 33.50
C SER A 143 -11.56 -16.42 34.40
N GLU A 144 -11.88 -17.30 35.30
CA GLU A 144 -10.88 -17.89 36.19
C GLU A 144 -9.85 -18.71 35.40
N GLU A 145 -10.28 -19.65 34.60
CA GLU A 145 -9.39 -20.50 33.80
C GLU A 145 -8.67 -19.69 32.75
N ARG A 146 -9.40 -18.81 32.03
CA ARG A 146 -8.81 -17.91 31.03
C ARG A 146 -7.79 -16.98 31.65
N ASN A 147 -8.12 -16.34 32.76
CA ASN A 147 -7.25 -15.39 33.41
C ASN A 147 -6.00 -16.08 33.97
N ARG A 148 -6.13 -17.26 34.61
CA ARG A 148 -4.98 -18.06 35.05
C ARG A 148 -4.10 -18.50 33.88
N ASN A 149 -4.70 -18.97 32.80
CA ASN A 149 -3.99 -19.37 31.56
C ASN A 149 -3.31 -18.16 30.90
N ALA A 150 -4.02 -17.03 30.82
CA ALA A 150 -3.45 -15.79 30.28
C ALA A 150 -2.25 -15.32 31.09
N VAL A 151 -2.40 -15.23 32.42
CA VAL A 151 -1.31 -14.80 33.32
C VAL A 151 -0.15 -15.79 33.29
N THR A 152 -0.41 -17.08 33.18
CA THR A 152 0.65 -18.10 33.05
C THR A 152 1.47 -17.87 31.76
N LYS A 153 0.80 -17.58 30.65
CA LYS A 153 1.49 -17.20 29.41
C LYS A 153 2.27 -15.89 29.56
N LEU A 154 1.65 -14.88 30.16
CA LEU A 154 2.30 -13.60 30.42
C LEU A 154 3.52 -13.74 31.33
N LYS A 155 3.45 -14.56 32.40
CA LYS A 155 4.58 -14.90 33.26
C LYS A 155 5.72 -15.57 32.47
N SER A 156 5.39 -16.45 31.48
CA SER A 156 6.41 -17.07 30.62
C SER A 156 7.10 -16.05 29.76
N ILE A 157 6.33 -15.19 29.06
CA ILE A 157 6.87 -14.11 28.22
C ILE A 157 7.72 -13.14 29.06
N TYR A 158 7.23 -12.76 30.23
CA TYR A 158 7.95 -11.87 31.14
C TYR A 158 9.30 -12.46 31.55
N ARG A 159 9.37 -13.77 31.89
CA ARG A 159 10.64 -14.45 32.23
C ARG A 159 11.62 -14.42 31.03
N GLU A 160 11.13 -14.64 29.83
CA GLU A 160 11.98 -14.54 28.62
C GLU A 160 12.55 -13.12 28.47
N VAL A 161 11.71 -12.10 28.68
CA VAL A 161 12.13 -10.69 28.60
C VAL A 161 13.19 -10.37 29.65
N VAL A 162 12.97 -10.79 30.91
CA VAL A 162 13.94 -10.59 32.00
C VAL A 162 15.25 -11.32 31.70
N ASN A 163 15.19 -12.56 31.22
CA ASN A 163 16.40 -13.32 30.85
C ASN A 163 17.18 -12.65 29.72
N LYS A 164 16.49 -12.17 28.69
CA LYS A 164 17.11 -11.46 27.58
C LYS A 164 17.78 -10.16 28.03
N TYR A 165 17.09 -9.39 28.87
CA TYR A 165 17.63 -8.16 29.48
C TYR A 165 18.90 -8.44 30.29
N THR A 166 18.83 -9.39 31.22
CA THR A 166 19.97 -9.73 32.10
C THR A 166 21.17 -10.28 31.32
N SER A 167 20.92 -11.05 30.27
CA SER A 167 22.00 -11.59 29.43
C SER A 167 22.72 -10.54 28.61
N ASN A 168 22.05 -9.41 28.29
CA ASN A 168 22.56 -8.37 27.40
C ASN A 168 22.51 -6.97 28.05
N ILE A 169 22.71 -6.88 29.35
CA ILE A 169 22.51 -5.64 30.13
C ILE A 169 23.30 -4.44 29.58
N ASN A 170 24.41 -4.69 28.92
CA ASN A 170 25.25 -3.64 28.33
C ASN A 170 24.56 -2.89 27.18
N ASP A 171 23.58 -3.51 26.51
CA ASP A 171 22.85 -2.92 25.40
C ASP A 171 21.81 -1.89 25.89
N TYR A 172 21.52 -1.87 27.19
CA TYR A 172 20.48 -1.02 27.78
C TYR A 172 21.03 0.09 28.67
N LYS A 173 22.31 0.46 28.48
CA LYS A 173 22.96 1.51 29.29
C LYS A 173 22.19 2.83 29.26
N GLY A 174 21.89 3.34 30.47
CA GLY A 174 21.15 4.58 30.68
C GLY A 174 19.62 4.40 30.69
N MET A 175 19.12 3.15 30.58
CA MET A 175 17.71 2.80 30.64
C MET A 175 17.39 1.90 31.85
N GLU A 176 18.41 1.39 32.53
CA GLU A 176 18.32 0.34 33.55
C GLU A 176 17.26 0.68 34.62
N THR A 177 17.37 1.84 35.21
CA THR A 177 16.44 2.28 36.29
C THR A 177 14.98 2.28 35.81
N ARG A 178 14.72 2.64 34.57
CA ARG A 178 13.36 2.68 34.01
C ARG A 178 12.86 1.29 33.67
N ILE A 179 13.71 0.44 33.13
CA ILE A 179 13.39 -0.97 32.85
C ILE A 179 13.08 -1.68 34.16
N ASP A 180 13.93 -1.52 35.17
CA ASP A 180 13.74 -2.11 36.49
C ASP A 180 12.44 -1.65 37.17
N LEU A 181 12.09 -0.36 37.02
CA LEU A 181 10.80 0.16 37.48
C LEU A 181 9.61 -0.51 36.77
N GLN A 182 9.70 -0.76 35.48
CA GLN A 182 8.64 -1.49 34.76
C GLN A 182 8.54 -2.94 35.23
N PHE A 183 9.67 -3.61 35.47
CA PHE A 183 9.68 -4.95 36.06
C PHE A 183 9.05 -4.96 37.48
N GLU A 184 9.34 -3.95 38.27
CA GLU A 184 8.71 -3.79 39.60
C GLU A 184 7.19 -3.61 39.49
N ASN A 185 6.72 -2.78 38.55
CA ASN A 185 5.29 -2.56 38.27
C ASN A 185 4.61 -3.86 37.81
N ILE A 186 5.23 -4.63 36.94
CA ILE A 186 4.72 -5.94 36.51
C ILE A 186 4.62 -6.89 37.69
N ASN A 187 5.64 -6.97 38.53
CA ASN A 187 5.63 -7.82 39.73
C ASN A 187 4.53 -7.40 40.74
N LYS A 188 4.29 -6.09 40.91
CA LYS A 188 3.19 -5.58 41.75
C LYS A 188 1.83 -6.00 41.18
N LEU A 189 1.63 -5.89 39.87
CA LEU A 189 0.38 -6.33 39.24
C LEU A 189 0.20 -7.85 39.29
N LEU A 190 1.27 -8.64 39.16
CA LEU A 190 1.21 -10.10 39.34
C LEU A 190 0.80 -10.47 40.77
N SER A 191 1.28 -9.74 41.78
CA SER A 191 0.89 -9.93 43.17
C SER A 191 -0.56 -9.49 43.39
N ALA A 192 -0.99 -8.37 42.84
CA ALA A 192 -2.36 -7.89 42.88
C ALA A 192 -3.34 -8.87 42.22
N PHE A 193 -2.94 -9.47 41.09
CA PHE A 193 -3.72 -10.52 40.42
C PHE A 193 -4.05 -11.68 41.35
N GLU A 194 -3.06 -12.21 42.10
CA GLU A 194 -3.30 -13.34 43.02
C GLU A 194 -4.28 -12.94 44.13
N ILE A 195 -4.13 -11.74 44.73
CA ILE A 195 -5.02 -11.24 45.79
C ILE A 195 -6.46 -11.09 45.26
N VAL A 196 -6.64 -10.46 44.10
CA VAL A 196 -7.97 -10.19 43.54
C VAL A 196 -8.63 -11.48 43.03
N MET A 197 -7.84 -12.45 42.56
CA MET A 197 -8.32 -13.80 42.23
C MET A 197 -8.86 -14.54 43.44
N GLU A 198 -8.17 -14.47 44.59
CA GLU A 198 -8.65 -15.05 45.86
C GLU A 198 -9.95 -14.39 46.34
N GLN A 199 -10.18 -13.13 46.00
CA GLN A 199 -11.42 -12.39 46.30
C GLN A 199 -12.55 -12.67 45.31
N ASN A 200 -12.32 -13.44 44.24
CA ASN A 200 -13.26 -13.72 43.16
C ASN A 200 -13.85 -12.45 42.49
N ASN A 201 -13.09 -11.37 42.48
CA ASN A 201 -13.48 -10.14 41.78
C ASN A 201 -13.02 -10.19 40.31
N TYR A 202 -13.73 -10.93 39.48
CA TYR A 202 -13.35 -11.20 38.07
C TYR A 202 -13.31 -9.97 37.19
N GLU A 203 -14.07 -8.94 37.47
CA GLU A 203 -14.01 -7.67 36.75
C GLU A 203 -12.65 -6.98 36.95
N GLU A 204 -12.19 -6.90 38.20
CA GLU A 204 -10.90 -6.31 38.54
C GLU A 204 -9.73 -7.17 38.03
N VAL A 205 -9.89 -8.50 38.07
CA VAL A 205 -8.93 -9.45 37.49
C VAL A 205 -8.75 -9.18 36.02
N GLY A 206 -9.82 -8.98 35.26
CA GLY A 206 -9.77 -8.65 33.82
C GLY A 206 -8.96 -7.38 33.57
N LYS A 207 -9.17 -6.32 34.33
CA LYS A 207 -8.42 -5.06 34.24
C LYS A 207 -6.92 -5.27 34.52
N ILE A 208 -6.59 -6.06 35.55
CA ILE A 208 -5.18 -6.39 35.91
C ILE A 208 -4.53 -7.19 34.77
N VAL A 209 -5.22 -8.18 34.18
CA VAL A 209 -4.69 -8.99 33.07
C VAL A 209 -4.41 -8.14 31.85
N HIS A 210 -5.32 -7.22 31.49
CA HIS A 210 -5.09 -6.26 30.40
C HIS A 210 -3.90 -5.36 30.68
N ALA A 211 -3.79 -4.80 31.89
CA ALA A 211 -2.66 -3.97 32.29
C ALA A 211 -1.32 -4.74 32.24
N LEU A 212 -1.32 -6.01 32.68
CA LEU A 212 -0.16 -6.89 32.57
C LEU A 212 0.23 -7.17 31.10
N ASP A 213 -0.75 -7.47 30.27
CA ASP A 213 -0.53 -7.74 28.85
C ASP A 213 0.09 -6.54 28.16
N ASP A 214 -0.45 -5.35 28.38
CA ASP A 214 0.05 -4.10 27.81
C ASP A 214 1.46 -3.78 28.29
N LEU A 215 1.72 -3.89 29.60
CA LEU A 215 3.06 -3.61 30.15
C LEU A 215 4.11 -4.61 29.67
N ILE A 216 3.77 -5.91 29.66
CA ILE A 216 4.70 -6.96 29.19
C ILE A 216 4.95 -6.84 27.69
N LYS A 217 3.94 -6.53 26.89
CA LYS A 217 4.12 -6.26 25.45
C LYS A 217 5.03 -5.06 25.22
N ASN A 218 4.76 -3.97 25.91
CA ASN A 218 5.55 -2.74 25.74
C ASN A 218 7.01 -2.97 26.13
N ILE A 219 7.27 -3.55 27.31
CA ILE A 219 8.64 -3.81 27.73
C ILE A 219 9.34 -4.86 26.85
N LYS A 220 8.60 -5.85 26.33
CA LYS A 220 9.12 -6.82 25.37
C LYS A 220 9.60 -6.14 24.09
N ILE A 221 8.81 -5.22 23.53
CA ILE A 221 9.21 -4.43 22.36
C ILE A 221 10.49 -3.65 22.67
N VAL A 222 10.55 -2.98 23.81
CA VAL A 222 11.75 -2.26 24.24
C VAL A 222 12.97 -3.17 24.29
N ILE A 223 12.85 -4.34 24.91
CA ILE A 223 13.98 -5.27 25.06
C ILE A 223 14.36 -5.90 23.71
N ASP A 224 13.39 -6.20 22.85
CA ASP A 224 13.65 -6.82 21.56
C ASP A 224 14.27 -5.86 20.54
N GLU A 225 13.85 -4.61 20.53
CA GLU A 225 14.21 -3.63 19.50
C GLU A 225 15.41 -2.74 19.84
N THR A 226 15.66 -2.48 21.15
CA THR A 226 16.76 -1.61 21.59
C THR A 226 18.11 -1.97 21.00
N PRO A 227 18.57 -3.24 20.94
CA PRO A 227 19.84 -3.59 20.33
C PRO A 227 19.92 -3.19 18.87
N THR A 228 18.84 -3.36 18.11
CA THR A 228 18.75 -2.97 16.70
C THR A 228 18.80 -1.45 16.54
N VAL A 229 18.07 -0.71 17.38
CA VAL A 229 18.10 0.78 17.35
C VAL A 229 19.51 1.29 17.65
N ILE A 230 20.18 0.73 18.65
CA ILE A 230 21.55 1.09 18.99
C ILE A 230 22.53 0.73 17.85
N LEU A 231 22.40 -0.46 17.27
CA LEU A 231 23.24 -0.89 16.15
C LEU A 231 23.09 0.06 14.95
N LEU A 232 21.84 0.33 14.55
CA LEU A 232 21.58 1.22 13.42
C LEU A 232 22.04 2.66 13.71
N GLY A 233 21.62 3.22 14.85
CA GLY A 233 21.84 4.63 15.15
C GLY A 233 23.27 4.97 15.55
N LYS A 234 24.00 4.06 16.24
CA LYS A 234 25.38 4.35 16.71
C LYS A 234 26.47 3.77 15.83
N MET A 235 26.18 2.75 15.01
CA MET A 235 27.22 2.06 14.23
C MET A 235 26.97 2.13 12.72
N VAL A 236 25.83 1.63 12.25
CA VAL A 236 25.59 1.45 10.82
C VAL A 236 25.42 2.79 10.11
N ILE A 237 24.51 3.64 10.58
CA ILE A 237 24.25 4.94 9.94
C ILE A 237 25.44 5.88 10.03
N PRO A 238 26.12 6.08 11.18
CA PRO A 238 27.30 6.91 11.24
C PRO A 238 28.43 6.43 10.35
N LYS A 239 28.65 5.10 10.22
CA LYS A 239 29.60 4.54 9.28
C LYS A 239 29.21 4.89 7.83
N LYS A 240 27.95 4.70 7.47
CA LYS A 240 27.43 5.03 6.15
C LYS A 240 27.60 6.51 5.82
N ILE A 241 27.31 7.41 6.78
CA ILE A 241 27.53 8.85 6.64
C ILE A 241 29.02 9.15 6.38
N ASN A 242 29.92 8.51 7.09
CA ASN A 242 31.37 8.70 6.85
C ASN A 242 31.79 8.24 5.47
N ASP A 243 31.31 7.11 5.00
CA ASP A 243 31.58 6.58 3.65
C ASP A 243 31.07 7.52 2.56
N ILE A 244 29.89 8.10 2.77
CA ILE A 244 29.30 9.10 1.86
C ILE A 244 30.09 10.39 1.87
N LYS A 245 30.45 10.91 3.05
CA LYS A 245 31.30 12.11 3.17
C LYS A 245 32.63 11.91 2.44
N ALA A 246 33.26 10.76 2.61
CA ALA A 246 34.51 10.43 1.92
C ALA A 246 34.32 10.39 0.38
N THR A 247 33.25 9.74 -0.09
CA THR A 247 32.92 9.65 -1.52
C THR A 247 32.59 11.03 -2.10
N ALA A 248 31.76 11.82 -1.43
CA ALA A 248 31.40 13.17 -1.84
C ALA A 248 32.63 14.09 -1.92
N ASN A 249 33.53 14.02 -0.93
CA ASN A 249 34.77 14.80 -0.92
C ASN A 249 35.69 14.39 -2.08
N LYS A 250 35.76 13.10 -2.42
CA LYS A 250 36.49 12.63 -3.58
C LYS A 250 35.89 13.19 -4.86
N MET A 251 34.59 13.09 -5.03
CA MET A 251 33.88 13.63 -6.20
C MET A 251 34.09 15.14 -6.35
N LYS A 252 33.97 15.91 -5.26
CA LYS A 252 34.27 17.36 -5.29
C LYS A 252 35.71 17.66 -5.77
N LYS A 253 36.69 16.85 -5.30
CA LYS A 253 38.10 16.99 -5.78
C LYS A 253 38.22 16.62 -7.26
N ASP A 254 37.49 15.63 -7.72
CA ASP A 254 37.49 15.19 -9.13
C ASP A 254 36.65 16.14 -10.04
N GLY A 255 36.13 17.24 -9.48
CA GLY A 255 35.46 18.32 -10.21
C GLY A 255 33.99 18.13 -10.45
N TYR A 256 33.33 17.20 -9.72
CA TYR A 256 31.88 17.05 -9.76
C TYR A 256 31.20 18.11 -8.90
N ASN A 257 30.15 18.73 -9.42
CA ASN A 257 29.26 19.54 -8.63
C ASN A 257 28.12 18.65 -8.09
N ILE A 258 28.11 18.48 -6.78
CA ILE A 258 27.09 17.69 -6.05
C ILE A 258 26.40 18.55 -4.97
N GLU A 259 26.48 19.88 -5.06
CA GLU A 259 25.88 20.80 -4.06
C GLU A 259 24.37 20.70 -4.02
N TYR A 260 23.72 20.37 -5.14
CA TYR A 260 22.28 20.19 -5.24
C TYR A 260 21.74 19.06 -4.33
N ILE A 261 22.58 18.13 -3.89
CA ILE A 261 22.22 17.04 -2.96
C ILE A 261 22.02 17.58 -1.53
N ASN A 262 22.53 18.78 -1.22
CA ASN A 262 22.47 19.37 0.13
C ASN A 262 22.93 18.42 1.24
N LEU A 263 24.02 17.68 0.98
CA LEU A 263 24.46 16.56 1.81
C LEU A 263 24.66 16.95 3.28
N ASP A 264 25.30 18.09 3.55
CA ASP A 264 25.60 18.52 4.91
C ASP A 264 24.32 18.82 5.71
N TYR A 265 23.33 19.47 5.07
CA TYR A 265 22.02 19.70 5.68
C TYR A 265 21.28 18.41 5.99
N ASN A 266 21.26 17.47 5.05
CA ASN A 266 20.55 16.18 5.22
C ASN A 266 21.23 15.32 6.30
N ILE A 267 22.54 15.41 6.44
CA ILE A 267 23.27 14.73 7.52
C ILE A 267 22.89 15.35 8.87
N GLU A 268 22.91 16.68 8.99
CA GLU A 268 22.54 17.36 10.24
C GLU A 268 21.11 17.03 10.67
N GLU A 269 20.16 17.06 9.75
CA GLU A 269 18.77 16.68 10.02
C GLU A 269 18.62 15.20 10.43
N SER A 270 19.41 14.32 9.80
CA SER A 270 19.41 12.89 10.18
C SER A 270 20.02 12.67 11.56
N GLU A 271 21.09 13.37 11.89
CA GLU A 271 21.72 13.33 13.23
C GLU A 271 20.74 13.85 14.31
N LYS A 272 19.98 14.92 14.04
CA LYS A 272 18.92 15.42 14.94
C LYS A 272 17.84 14.35 15.18
N LYS A 273 17.35 13.70 14.11
CA LYS A 273 16.37 12.63 14.21
C LYS A 273 16.88 11.43 14.99
N ILE A 274 18.13 11.03 14.77
CA ILE A 274 18.77 9.93 15.51
C ILE A 274 18.87 10.28 17.00
N ASN A 275 19.23 11.51 17.34
CA ASN A 275 19.28 11.95 18.73
C ASN A 275 17.88 11.96 19.37
N ASP A 276 16.85 12.43 18.68
CA ASP A 276 15.47 12.36 19.15
C ASP A 276 15.04 10.92 19.41
N ILE A 277 15.38 9.99 18.50
CA ILE A 277 15.11 8.55 18.70
C ILE A 277 15.80 8.04 19.98
N PHE A 278 17.06 8.41 20.22
CA PHE A 278 17.75 8.01 21.46
C PHE A 278 17.16 8.64 22.71
N ASP A 279 16.63 9.85 22.64
CA ASP A 279 15.97 10.48 23.76
C ASP A 279 14.60 9.80 24.04
N ARG A 280 13.84 9.45 23.01
CA ARG A 280 12.62 8.62 23.11
C ARG A 280 12.95 7.22 23.65
N LEU A 281 14.03 6.61 23.22
CA LEU A 281 14.49 5.32 23.69
C LEU A 281 14.77 5.33 25.20
N LYS A 282 15.44 6.37 25.71
CA LYS A 282 15.67 6.55 27.16
C LYS A 282 14.35 6.61 27.94
N MET A 283 13.26 7.06 27.30
CA MET A 283 11.91 7.10 27.89
C MET A 283 11.13 5.80 27.67
N LEU A 284 11.77 4.75 27.15
CA LEU A 284 11.17 3.46 26.78
C LEU A 284 10.10 3.58 25.67
N ASN A 285 10.18 4.61 24.87
CA ASN A 285 9.30 4.82 23.72
C ASN A 285 10.08 4.53 22.42
N LEU A 286 9.77 3.42 21.80
CA LEU A 286 10.40 2.95 20.55
C LEU A 286 9.48 3.06 19.33
N SER A 287 8.27 3.66 19.47
CA SER A 287 7.33 3.77 18.37
C SER A 287 8.03 4.20 17.09
N ASP A 288 7.96 3.37 16.05
CA ASP A 288 8.51 3.60 14.72
C ASP A 288 10.03 3.84 14.61
N SER A 289 10.78 3.74 15.72
CA SER A 289 12.21 4.08 15.76
C SER A 289 13.05 3.28 14.77
N ILE A 290 12.80 1.96 14.62
CA ILE A 290 13.51 1.12 13.64
C ILE A 290 13.15 1.54 12.22
N PHE A 291 11.90 1.87 11.95
CA PHE A 291 11.43 2.32 10.64
C PHE A 291 12.07 3.66 10.27
N GLU A 292 12.09 4.61 11.19
CA GLU A 292 12.75 5.91 11.00
C GLU A 292 14.25 5.76 10.71
N LEU A 293 14.96 4.91 11.47
CA LEU A 293 16.39 4.64 11.25
C LEU A 293 16.65 3.94 9.91
N LYS A 294 15.81 2.99 9.53
CA LYS A 294 15.91 2.34 8.20
C LYS A 294 15.67 3.35 7.08
N THR A 295 14.67 4.21 7.22
CA THR A 295 14.42 5.29 6.23
C THR A 295 15.62 6.20 6.06
N ILE A 296 16.29 6.57 7.16
CA ILE A 296 17.53 7.33 7.11
C ILE A 296 18.64 6.55 6.39
N LEU A 297 18.78 5.27 6.69
CA LEU A 297 19.77 4.40 6.06
C LEU A 297 19.52 4.25 4.55
N ASP A 298 18.28 3.98 4.15
CA ASP A 298 17.87 3.84 2.76
C ASP A 298 18.11 5.13 1.96
N TYR A 299 17.82 6.29 2.58
CA TYR A 299 18.15 7.58 1.98
C TYR A 299 19.65 7.68 1.70
N PHE A 300 20.51 7.40 2.68
CA PHE A 300 21.96 7.46 2.48
C PHE A 300 22.46 6.41 1.50
N GLU A 301 21.83 5.25 1.41
CA GLU A 301 22.16 4.25 0.40
C GLU A 301 21.81 4.71 -1.01
N SER A 302 20.68 5.41 -1.17
CA SER A 302 20.28 5.95 -2.46
C SER A 302 21.23 6.98 -3.03
N LEU A 303 21.95 7.71 -2.17
CA LEU A 303 22.94 8.72 -2.59
C LEU A 303 24.12 8.14 -3.38
N PHE A 304 24.50 6.88 -3.12
CA PHE A 304 25.51 6.22 -3.95
C PHE A 304 25.03 6.04 -5.39
N GLY A 305 23.73 5.74 -5.57
CA GLY A 305 23.12 5.69 -6.89
C GLY A 305 23.16 7.04 -7.61
N ASP A 306 22.95 8.13 -6.88
CA ASP A 306 23.02 9.47 -7.46
C ASP A 306 24.47 9.87 -7.78
N PHE A 307 25.44 9.47 -6.96
CA PHE A 307 26.86 9.63 -7.30
C PHE A 307 27.26 8.83 -8.55
N ASP A 308 26.74 7.63 -8.72
CA ASP A 308 27.03 6.82 -9.90
C ASP A 308 26.36 7.40 -11.15
N LYS A 309 25.14 7.96 -11.05
CA LYS A 309 24.51 8.72 -12.15
C LYS A 309 25.39 9.89 -12.59
N GLU A 310 25.92 10.66 -11.67
CA GLU A 310 26.83 11.77 -12.00
C GLU A 310 28.12 11.28 -12.66
N ARG A 311 28.68 10.14 -12.25
CA ARG A 311 29.84 9.56 -12.92
C ARG A 311 29.54 9.09 -14.33
N HIS A 312 28.38 8.47 -14.55
CA HIS A 312 27.91 8.09 -15.88
C HIS A 312 27.70 9.33 -16.76
N ALA A 313 26.96 10.31 -16.23
CA ALA A 313 26.70 11.56 -16.94
C ALA A 313 27.98 12.30 -17.34
N LYS A 314 29.06 12.23 -16.55
CA LYS A 314 30.35 12.79 -16.93
C LYS A 314 30.93 12.10 -18.16
N LYS A 315 30.89 10.76 -18.22
CA LYS A 315 31.36 9.99 -19.38
C LYS A 315 30.56 10.31 -20.62
N GLU A 316 29.25 10.32 -20.51
CA GLU A 316 28.35 10.71 -21.60
C GLU A 316 28.63 12.13 -22.08
N TYR A 317 28.80 13.07 -21.13
CA TYR A 317 29.19 14.44 -21.44
C TYR A 317 30.50 14.50 -22.23
N GLU A 318 31.56 13.78 -21.81
CA GLU A 318 32.85 13.73 -22.49
C GLU A 318 32.73 13.13 -23.90
N GLU A 319 31.91 12.09 -24.09
CA GLU A 319 31.61 11.49 -25.39
C GLU A 319 30.84 12.48 -26.30
N TYR A 320 29.79 13.14 -25.78
CA TYR A 320 29.06 14.16 -26.52
C TYR A 320 29.95 15.33 -26.91
N MET A 321 30.75 15.86 -26.01
CA MET A 321 31.65 16.96 -26.29
C MET A 321 32.60 16.66 -27.47
N ASN A 322 33.20 15.46 -27.48
CA ASN A 322 34.06 15.03 -28.58
C ASN A 322 33.29 14.83 -29.88
N SER A 323 32.09 14.20 -29.83
CA SER A 323 31.26 13.96 -30.97
C SER A 323 30.73 15.25 -31.59
N ILE A 324 30.19 16.17 -30.79
CA ILE A 324 29.67 17.45 -31.19
C ILE A 324 30.76 18.32 -31.81
N GLN A 325 31.94 18.40 -31.21
CA GLN A 325 33.07 19.15 -31.72
C GLN A 325 33.46 18.67 -33.13
N ASN A 326 33.57 17.35 -33.29
CA ASN A 326 33.94 16.74 -34.56
C ASN A 326 32.85 16.99 -35.62
N LYS A 327 31.56 16.83 -35.27
CA LYS A 327 30.46 17.09 -36.21
C LYS A 327 30.37 18.57 -36.61
N LEU A 328 30.48 19.50 -35.65
CA LEU A 328 30.46 20.94 -35.93
C LEU A 328 31.64 21.37 -36.82
N ASN A 329 32.83 20.80 -36.62
CA ASN A 329 34.00 21.08 -37.46
C ASN A 329 33.78 20.54 -38.87
N ARG A 330 33.27 19.30 -39.00
CA ARG A 330 32.97 18.68 -40.30
C ARG A 330 31.92 19.47 -41.03
N LEU A 331 30.77 19.77 -40.41
CA LEU A 331 29.69 20.53 -41.06
C LEU A 331 30.17 21.93 -41.47
N SER A 332 30.95 22.59 -40.65
CA SER A 332 31.53 23.89 -40.98
C SER A 332 32.47 23.84 -42.16
N SER A 333 33.28 22.78 -42.26
CA SER A 333 34.20 22.58 -43.39
C SER A 333 33.40 22.30 -44.67
N VAL A 334 32.35 21.46 -44.58
CA VAL A 334 31.47 21.16 -45.73
C VAL A 334 30.77 22.44 -46.24
N ILE A 335 30.17 23.20 -45.32
CA ILE A 335 29.53 24.48 -45.70
C ILE A 335 30.52 25.47 -46.34
N LYS A 336 31.72 25.61 -45.75
CA LYS A 336 32.75 26.47 -46.30
C LYS A 336 33.12 26.05 -47.74
N ASN A 337 33.36 24.76 -47.96
CA ASN A 337 33.69 24.22 -49.28
C ASN A 337 32.55 24.49 -50.28
N ILE A 338 31.28 24.32 -49.86
CA ILE A 338 30.13 24.62 -50.71
C ILE A 338 30.13 26.12 -51.10
N TYR A 339 30.37 27.03 -50.14
CA TYR A 339 30.42 28.48 -50.46
C TYR A 339 31.59 28.87 -51.35
N GLU A 340 32.74 28.22 -51.19
CA GLU A 340 33.89 28.44 -52.07
C GLU A 340 33.58 28.00 -53.54
N GLU A 341 32.80 26.95 -53.70
CA GLU A 341 32.39 26.45 -55.01
C GLU A 341 31.06 27.07 -55.54
N VAL A 342 30.30 27.82 -54.73
CA VAL A 342 29.01 28.41 -55.11
C VAL A 342 29.07 29.26 -56.35
N SER A 343 30.14 30.03 -56.57
CA SER A 343 30.32 30.87 -57.77
C SER A 343 30.42 30.00 -59.05
N VAL A 344 31.15 28.89 -58.96
CA VAL A 344 31.29 27.91 -60.06
C VAL A 344 29.98 27.10 -60.22
N LEU A 345 29.33 26.76 -59.10
CA LEU A 345 28.09 25.99 -59.06
C LEU A 345 26.88 26.76 -59.60
N LYS A 346 26.82 28.10 -59.37
CA LYS A 346 25.79 28.98 -59.96
C LYS A 346 25.87 29.04 -61.50
N GLU A 347 27.07 29.05 -62.00
CA GLU A 347 27.28 29.09 -63.45
C GLU A 347 27.07 27.72 -64.11
N THR A 348 27.39 26.63 -63.39
CA THR A 348 27.44 25.28 -63.98
C THR A 348 26.18 24.42 -63.67
N TYR A 349 25.49 24.62 -62.56
CA TYR A 349 24.45 23.71 -62.07
C TYR A 349 23.15 24.38 -61.65
N ALA A 350 22.87 25.60 -62.03
CA ALA A 350 21.60 26.28 -61.80
C ALA A 350 21.04 26.10 -60.37
N LEU A 351 21.89 26.33 -59.36
CA LEU A 351 21.42 26.37 -57.92
C LEU A 351 20.29 27.39 -57.83
N THR A 352 19.15 26.92 -57.33
CA THR A 352 17.98 27.78 -57.14
C THR A 352 18.21 28.74 -55.98
N ASN A 353 17.55 29.91 -56.02
CA ASN A 353 17.62 30.86 -54.90
C ASN A 353 17.06 30.24 -53.60
N GLU A 354 16.21 29.24 -53.69
CA GLU A 354 15.62 28.53 -52.53
C GLU A 354 16.66 27.64 -51.85
N GLU A 355 17.48 26.91 -52.63
CA GLU A 355 18.60 26.11 -52.09
C GLU A 355 19.68 26.96 -51.45
N LEU A 356 19.98 28.12 -52.00
CA LEU A 356 20.92 29.08 -51.41
C LEU A 356 20.40 29.67 -50.08
N ASN A 357 19.11 29.99 -50.03
CA ASN A 357 18.48 30.43 -48.76
C ASN A 357 18.52 29.33 -47.70
N THR A 358 18.31 28.06 -48.08
CA THR A 358 18.38 26.92 -47.18
C THR A 358 19.80 26.71 -46.65
N LEU A 359 20.83 26.85 -47.51
CA LEU A 359 22.25 26.83 -47.08
C LEU A 359 22.59 27.97 -46.10
N ASP A 360 22.05 29.17 -46.33
CA ASP A 360 22.23 30.28 -45.37
C ASP A 360 21.55 30.00 -44.03
N VAL A 361 20.39 29.38 -44.03
CA VAL A 361 19.71 28.95 -42.80
C VAL A 361 20.56 27.92 -42.06
N ILE A 362 21.04 26.88 -42.77
CA ILE A 362 21.91 25.83 -42.20
C ILE A 362 23.20 26.44 -41.63
N SER A 363 23.83 27.37 -42.34
CA SER A 363 25.03 28.06 -41.89
C SER A 363 24.80 28.83 -40.57
N LYS A 364 23.64 29.51 -40.46
CA LYS A 364 23.23 30.19 -39.23
C LYS A 364 22.91 29.20 -38.11
N GLU A 365 22.24 28.09 -38.40
CA GLU A 365 21.99 27.02 -37.44
C GLU A 365 23.32 26.48 -36.88
N ILE A 366 24.29 26.15 -37.72
CA ILE A 366 25.62 25.66 -37.32
C ILE A 366 26.35 26.68 -36.45
N THR A 367 26.28 27.98 -36.78
CA THR A 367 26.89 29.04 -35.98
C THR A 367 26.25 29.13 -34.61
N SER A 368 24.92 29.09 -34.56
CA SER A 368 24.15 29.09 -33.28
C SER A 368 24.49 27.87 -32.43
N GLU A 369 24.65 26.67 -33.03
CA GLU A 369 25.03 25.48 -32.26
C GLU A 369 26.50 25.55 -31.78
N LYS A 370 27.40 26.19 -32.54
CA LYS A 370 28.76 26.47 -32.08
C LYS A 370 28.77 27.39 -30.83
N ASP A 371 27.92 28.41 -30.86
CA ASP A 371 27.82 29.34 -29.70
C ASP A 371 27.21 28.62 -28.49
N SER A 372 26.19 27.80 -28.72
CA SER A 372 25.59 26.94 -27.68
C SER A 372 26.62 25.97 -27.07
N PHE A 373 27.41 25.32 -27.93
CA PHE A 373 28.47 24.40 -27.51
C PHE A 373 29.56 25.12 -26.71
N LYS A 374 29.98 26.32 -27.15
CA LYS A 374 30.93 27.16 -26.43
C LYS A 374 30.40 27.55 -25.05
N GLN A 375 29.12 27.93 -24.94
CA GLN A 375 28.50 28.25 -23.66
C GLN A 375 28.51 27.05 -22.71
N ILE A 376 28.25 25.81 -23.19
CA ILE A 376 28.35 24.61 -22.34
C ILE A 376 29.78 24.42 -21.86
N ASN A 377 30.76 24.56 -22.76
CA ASN A 377 32.17 24.43 -22.41
C ASN A 377 32.59 25.48 -21.32
N ASP A 378 32.16 26.72 -21.48
CA ASP A 378 32.44 27.80 -20.51
C ASP A 378 31.76 27.49 -19.15
N ARG A 379 30.52 26.98 -19.15
CA ARG A 379 29.82 26.56 -17.93
C ARG A 379 30.53 25.41 -17.23
N THR A 380 31.12 24.45 -17.97
CA THR A 380 31.89 23.35 -17.38
C THR A 380 33.13 23.84 -16.66
N LEU A 381 33.80 24.88 -17.18
CA LEU A 381 34.96 25.46 -16.54
C LEU A 381 34.63 26.09 -15.18
N THR A 382 33.40 26.58 -14.97
CA THR A 382 32.96 27.16 -13.68
C THR A 382 32.73 26.12 -12.61
N LYS A 383 32.56 24.83 -12.97
CA LYS A 383 32.23 23.69 -12.07
C LYS A 383 31.00 23.92 -11.18
N THR A 384 30.07 24.76 -11.62
CA THR A 384 28.85 25.10 -10.85
C THR A 384 27.65 24.28 -11.25
N ILE A 385 27.73 23.51 -12.33
CA ILE A 385 26.62 22.75 -12.89
C ILE A 385 26.93 21.25 -12.81
N PRO A 386 25.97 20.40 -12.39
CA PRO A 386 26.12 18.94 -12.37
C PRO A 386 26.33 18.39 -13.79
N TYR A 387 27.10 17.32 -13.92
CA TYR A 387 27.31 16.66 -15.22
C TYR A 387 26.02 16.05 -15.80
N SER A 388 25.10 15.61 -14.97
CA SER A 388 23.77 15.16 -15.38
C SER A 388 23.02 16.23 -16.19
N ARG A 389 23.13 17.49 -15.80
CA ARG A 389 22.53 18.60 -16.54
C ARG A 389 23.34 18.96 -17.79
N LEU A 390 24.66 18.96 -17.69
CA LEU A 390 25.54 19.24 -18.83
C LEU A 390 25.39 18.15 -19.94
N SER A 391 25.27 16.87 -19.56
CA SER A 391 25.04 15.78 -20.52
C SER A 391 23.72 15.95 -21.25
N ASN A 392 22.63 16.28 -20.55
CA ASN A 392 21.33 16.56 -21.16
C ASN A 392 21.39 17.76 -22.12
N ASP A 393 22.09 18.85 -21.75
CA ASP A 393 22.27 20.01 -22.62
C ASP A 393 23.05 19.62 -23.88
N CYS A 394 24.07 18.77 -23.76
CA CYS A 394 24.83 18.24 -24.91
C CYS A 394 23.98 17.33 -25.78
N GLU A 395 23.15 16.46 -25.21
CA GLU A 395 22.22 15.61 -25.96
C GLU A 395 21.28 16.46 -26.84
N LEU A 396 20.71 17.52 -26.26
CA LEU A 396 19.84 18.45 -27.01
C LEU A 396 20.58 19.11 -28.18
N ILE A 397 21.83 19.53 -28.00
CA ILE A 397 22.66 20.08 -29.08
C ILE A 397 22.92 18.99 -30.13
N SER A 398 23.28 17.78 -29.72
CA SER A 398 23.53 16.64 -30.62
C SER A 398 22.34 16.32 -31.52
N VAL A 399 21.10 16.34 -30.91
CA VAL A 399 19.87 16.14 -31.70
C VAL A 399 19.64 17.27 -32.70
N ARG A 400 19.91 18.53 -32.35
CA ARG A 400 19.78 19.65 -33.29
C ARG A 400 20.80 19.59 -34.40
N ILE A 401 22.05 19.24 -34.08
CA ILE A 401 23.11 19.03 -35.09
C ILE A 401 22.74 17.91 -36.06
N ALA A 402 22.18 16.79 -35.56
CA ALA A 402 21.76 15.70 -36.43
C ALA A 402 20.67 16.15 -37.43
N LYS A 403 19.68 16.92 -36.97
CA LYS A 403 18.66 17.50 -37.86
C LYS A 403 19.26 18.45 -38.91
N THR A 404 20.28 19.22 -38.54
CA THR A 404 20.98 20.11 -39.44
C THR A 404 21.84 19.32 -40.45
N GLU A 405 22.45 18.20 -39.99
CA GLU A 405 23.21 17.26 -40.83
C GLU A 405 22.28 16.62 -41.88
N ASP A 406 21.09 16.12 -41.45
CA ASP A 406 20.10 15.55 -42.36
C ASP A 406 19.65 16.53 -43.44
N LYS A 407 19.36 17.79 -43.09
CA LYS A 407 19.02 18.85 -44.07
C LYS A 407 20.15 19.10 -45.07
N LEU A 408 21.40 19.09 -44.60
CA LEU A 408 22.57 19.29 -45.45
C LEU A 408 22.79 18.09 -46.37
N GLU A 409 22.61 16.87 -45.89
CA GLU A 409 22.70 15.65 -46.67
C GLU A 409 21.65 15.62 -47.79
N GLU A 410 20.39 16.01 -47.51
CA GLU A 410 19.31 16.11 -48.50
C GLU A 410 19.71 17.07 -49.65
N ILE A 411 20.31 18.22 -49.31
CA ILE A 411 20.80 19.17 -50.34
C ILE A 411 21.92 18.54 -51.17
N LEU A 412 22.88 17.87 -50.51
CA LEU A 412 24.02 17.23 -51.17
C LEU A 412 23.58 16.04 -52.06
N GLU A 413 22.60 15.27 -51.64
CA GLU A 413 22.03 14.20 -52.46
C GLU A 413 21.32 14.73 -53.67
N ASN A 414 20.50 15.77 -53.54
CA ASN A 414 19.84 16.44 -54.68
C ASN A 414 20.89 16.98 -55.67
N TYR A 415 21.98 17.55 -55.17
CA TYR A 415 23.11 18.03 -55.95
C TYR A 415 23.82 16.86 -56.68
N ALA A 416 24.08 15.74 -55.99
CA ALA A 416 24.73 14.57 -56.58
C ALA A 416 23.87 13.92 -57.66
N ILE A 417 22.55 13.88 -57.48
CA ILE A 417 21.58 13.40 -58.46
C ILE A 417 21.59 14.31 -59.69
N THR A 418 21.55 15.63 -59.48
CA THR A 418 21.61 16.61 -60.60
C THR A 418 22.92 16.49 -61.38
N LYS A 419 24.05 16.32 -60.70
CA LYS A 419 25.36 16.08 -61.35
C LYS A 419 25.41 14.77 -62.15
N ARG A 420 24.74 13.73 -61.67
CA ARG A 420 24.61 12.43 -62.38
C ARG A 420 23.72 12.52 -63.59
N ILE A 421 22.56 13.19 -63.49
CA ILE A 421 21.59 13.37 -64.61
C ILE A 421 22.20 14.19 -65.75
N LEU A 422 22.96 15.23 -65.39
CA LEU A 422 23.64 16.10 -66.40
C LEU A 422 24.90 15.46 -67.01
N GLY A 423 25.20 14.17 -66.63
CA GLY A 423 26.27 13.37 -67.20
C GLY A 423 27.67 13.94 -67.05
N GLY A 424 27.87 14.77 -66.03
CA GLY A 424 29.17 15.45 -65.81
C GLY A 424 29.57 16.44 -66.86
N LYS A 425 28.70 16.74 -67.82
CA LYS A 425 28.94 17.80 -68.85
C LYS A 425 28.48 19.15 -68.33
N ILE A 426 29.36 20.10 -68.38
CA ILE A 426 29.06 21.50 -68.10
C ILE A 426 28.11 21.97 -69.22
N ILE A 427 26.85 22.23 -68.93
CA ILE A 427 25.91 22.86 -69.85
C ILE A 427 25.87 24.34 -69.50
N PRO A 428 26.40 25.22 -70.30
CA PRO A 428 26.31 26.65 -70.02
C PRO A 428 24.84 27.07 -70.09
N LYS A 429 24.42 27.94 -69.14
CA LYS A 429 23.13 28.60 -69.15
C LYS A 429 23.04 29.37 -70.49
N THR A 430 22.19 28.95 -71.38
CA THR A 430 21.74 29.80 -72.51
C THR A 430 20.91 30.93 -71.89
N THR A 431 21.37 32.14 -72.09
CA THR A 431 20.71 33.42 -71.83
C THR A 431 19.27 33.43 -72.27
#